data_94ab9deb6f8fd0f442c1026176d0bea3
#
_entry.id   94ab9deb6f8fd0f442c1026176d0bea3
#
_cell.length_a   1.000
_cell.length_b   1.000
_cell.length_c   1.000
_cell.angle_alpha   90.00
_cell.angle_beta   90.00
_cell.angle_gamma   90.00
#
_symmetry.space_group_name_H-M   'P 1'
#
loop_
_entity.id
_entity.type
_entity.pdbx_description
1 polymer ?
#
loop_
_entity_poly.entity_id
_entity_poly.type
_entity_poly.pdbx_seq_one_letter_code
_entity_poly.pdbx_strand_id
1 'polypeptide(L)'
;PQVLLLNLGLVFLRKKTNGLHMPTKLSCFAFSLACEYVCLLTIRQLASNRSLISLGLLLVSSALILWLAPCNNEAIHLSRDELIEARKEVHIRLIVYLMVVLILFVLTPALANTLIVAETAVALLVVLARLGVGIQ
;
A
#
# COMPACT_ATOMS: atom_id res chain seq x y z
N PRO A 1 4.46 18.01 -4.25
CA PRO A 1 3.33 17.26 -4.80
C PRO A 1 3.49 15.75 -4.70
N GLN A 2 4.68 15.20 -4.94
CA GLN A 2 4.91 13.74 -4.84
C GLN A 2 4.72 13.20 -3.42
N VAL A 3 5.21 13.89 -2.39
CA VAL A 3 5.04 13.49 -0.98
C VAL A 3 3.56 13.48 -0.59
N LEU A 4 2.81 14.50 -0.99
CA LEU A 4 1.37 14.55 -0.73
C LEU A 4 0.64 13.40 -1.42
N LEU A 5 0.95 13.14 -2.69
CA LEU A 5 0.33 12.07 -3.45
C LEU A 5 0.69 10.69 -2.89
N LEU A 6 1.95 10.50 -2.46
CA LEU A 6 2.40 9.29 -1.77
C LEU A 6 1.57 9.02 -0.51
N ASN A 7 1.44 10.03 0.34
CA ASN A 7 0.67 9.93 1.58
C ASN A 7 -0.81 9.66 1.33
N LEU A 8 -1.42 10.33 0.36
CA LEU A 8 -2.81 10.08 -0.03
C LEU A 8 -3.01 8.64 -0.51
N GLY A 9 -2.10 8.12 -1.34
CA GLY A 9 -2.14 6.73 -1.81
C GLY A 9 -2.01 5.74 -0.67
N LEU A 10 -1.04 5.96 0.22
CA LEU A 10 -0.84 5.11 1.41
C LEU A 10 -2.07 5.09 2.32
N VAL A 11 -2.64 6.25 2.63
CA VAL A 11 -3.82 6.36 3.51
C VAL A 11 -5.03 5.72 2.85
N PHE A 12 -5.26 5.96 1.57
CA PHE A 12 -6.41 5.43 0.84
C PHE A 12 -6.44 3.90 0.84
N LEU A 13 -5.31 3.26 0.55
CA LEU A 13 -5.20 1.80 0.56
C LEU A 13 -5.14 1.22 1.97
N ARG A 14 -4.34 1.83 2.87
CA ARG A 14 -4.10 1.30 4.22
C ARG A 14 -5.35 1.30 5.10
N LYS A 15 -6.28 2.22 4.90
CA LYS A 15 -7.47 2.38 5.76
C LYS A 15 -8.30 1.10 5.92
N LYS A 16 -8.29 0.21 4.93
CA LYS A 16 -9.11 -1.03 4.93
C LYS A 16 -8.30 -2.33 4.84
N THR A 17 -7.00 -2.24 4.55
CA THR A 17 -6.15 -3.44 4.47
C THR A 17 -5.73 -3.98 5.84
N ASN A 18 -5.95 -3.22 6.91
CA ASN A 18 -5.54 -3.61 8.27
C ASN A 18 -4.08 -4.07 8.33
N GLY A 19 -3.18 -3.25 7.80
CA GLY A 19 -1.76 -3.55 7.76
C GLY A 19 -1.08 -3.46 9.13
N LEU A 20 0.24 -3.55 9.10
CA LEU A 20 1.12 -3.55 10.25
C LEU A 20 0.85 -2.40 11.25
N HIS A 21 0.67 -2.74 12.52
CA HIS A 21 0.62 -1.82 13.64
C HIS A 21 1.79 -2.09 14.60
N MET A 22 2.43 -1.03 15.06
CA MET A 22 3.50 -1.12 16.06
C MET A 22 2.96 -0.94 17.48
N PRO A 23 3.62 -1.54 18.50
CA PRO A 23 3.10 -1.56 19.86
C PRO A 23 3.00 -0.17 20.52
N THR A 24 3.79 0.80 20.10
CA THR A 24 3.72 2.16 20.65
C THR A 24 3.47 3.20 19.56
N LYS A 25 2.84 4.31 19.93
CA LYS A 25 2.60 5.45 19.01
C LYS A 25 3.91 6.00 18.44
N LEU A 26 4.96 6.05 19.26
CA LEU A 26 6.28 6.55 18.85
C LEU A 26 6.94 5.63 17.84
N SER A 27 6.92 4.31 18.08
CA SER A 27 7.47 3.33 17.14
C SER A 27 6.70 3.29 15.83
N CYS A 28 5.36 3.44 15.88
CA CYS A 28 4.54 3.54 14.70
C CYS A 28 4.87 4.79 13.86
N PHE A 29 5.07 5.92 14.51
CA PHE A 29 5.48 7.17 13.86
C PHE A 29 6.87 7.06 13.23
N ALA A 30 7.86 6.58 13.98
CA ALA A 30 9.23 6.38 13.49
C ALA A 30 9.26 5.40 12.30
N PHE A 31 8.51 4.31 12.38
CA PHE A 31 8.38 3.35 11.30
C PHE A 31 7.73 3.96 10.05
N SER A 32 6.69 4.79 10.23
CA SER A 32 6.04 5.48 9.11
C SER A 32 6.98 6.44 8.40
N LEU A 33 7.78 7.20 9.15
CA LEU A 33 8.81 8.09 8.58
C LEU A 33 9.89 7.31 7.82
N ALA A 34 10.36 6.19 8.39
CA ALA A 34 11.33 5.33 7.72
C ALA A 34 10.78 4.76 6.41
N CYS A 35 9.53 4.26 6.42
CA CYS A 35 8.85 3.79 5.22
C CYS A 35 8.71 4.89 4.17
N GLU A 36 8.30 6.09 4.57
CA GLU A 36 8.18 7.24 3.67
C GLU A 36 9.52 7.59 3.02
N TYR A 37 10.60 7.61 3.82
CA TYR A 37 11.95 7.86 3.31
C TYR A 37 12.39 6.81 2.29
N VAL A 38 12.18 5.52 2.58
CA VAL A 38 12.47 4.43 1.65
C VAL A 38 11.65 4.54 0.37
N CYS A 39 10.37 4.88 0.49
CA CYS A 39 9.49 5.11 -0.67
C CYS A 39 10.01 6.24 -1.57
N LEU A 40 10.44 7.36 -0.98
CA LEU A 40 10.99 8.49 -1.73
C LEU A 40 12.29 8.12 -2.46
N LEU A 41 13.17 7.34 -1.83
CA LEU A 41 14.37 6.82 -2.49
C LEU A 41 14.01 5.89 -3.65
N THR A 42 13.03 5.01 -3.47
CA THR A 42 12.56 4.09 -4.51
C THR A 42 11.95 4.86 -5.69
N ILE A 43 11.17 5.91 -5.44
CA ILE A 43 10.60 6.78 -6.48
C ILE A 43 11.72 7.42 -7.31
N ARG A 44 12.79 7.90 -6.67
CA ARG A 44 13.94 8.46 -7.37
C ARG A 44 14.63 7.44 -8.28
N GLN A 45 14.78 6.21 -7.80
CA GLN A 45 15.37 5.11 -8.59
C GLN A 45 14.49 4.72 -9.78
N LEU A 46 13.18 4.65 -9.60
CA LEU A 46 12.23 4.35 -10.67
C LEU A 46 12.11 5.47 -11.70
N ALA A 47 12.32 6.74 -11.31
CA ALA A 47 12.29 7.87 -12.23
C ALA A 47 13.37 7.78 -13.33
N SER A 48 14.50 7.12 -13.04
CA SER A 48 15.58 6.87 -14.02
C SER A 48 15.37 5.58 -14.83
N ASN A 49 14.45 4.70 -14.43
CA ASN A 49 14.24 3.37 -15.01
C ASN A 49 12.75 3.04 -15.24
N ARG A 50 12.40 2.90 -16.43
CA ARG A 50 11.58 1.96 -17.21
C ARG A 50 10.21 1.53 -16.66
N SER A 51 9.23 1.81 -17.48
CA SER A 51 7.82 1.39 -17.40
C SER A 51 7.58 -0.10 -17.10
N LEU A 52 8.45 -1.02 -17.55
CA LEU A 52 8.30 -2.47 -17.30
C LEU A 52 8.46 -2.85 -15.83
N ILE A 53 9.43 -2.27 -15.12
CA ILE A 53 9.62 -2.52 -13.69
C ILE A 53 8.44 -1.99 -12.89
N SER A 54 7.98 -0.78 -13.23
CA SER A 54 6.81 -0.16 -12.59
C SER A 54 5.54 -0.99 -12.80
N LEU A 55 5.29 -1.49 -14.00
CA LEU A 55 4.16 -2.37 -14.29
C LEU A 55 4.27 -3.71 -13.56
N GLY A 56 5.46 -4.30 -13.50
CA GLY A 56 5.71 -5.53 -12.74
C GLY A 56 5.42 -5.35 -11.25
N LEU A 57 5.88 -4.26 -10.64
CA LEU A 57 5.60 -3.90 -9.26
C LEU A 57 4.09 -3.70 -9.03
N LEU A 58 3.41 -3.00 -9.93
CA LEU A 58 1.97 -2.78 -9.87
C LEU A 58 1.20 -4.12 -9.86
N LEU A 59 1.52 -5.02 -10.76
CA LEU A 59 0.85 -6.32 -10.86
C LEU A 59 1.09 -7.20 -9.62
N VAL A 60 2.34 -7.28 -9.15
CA VAL A 60 2.70 -8.09 -7.99
C VAL A 60 2.08 -7.52 -6.73
N SER A 61 2.15 -6.20 -6.51
CA SER A 61 1.56 -5.57 -5.33
C SER A 61 0.04 -5.69 -5.31
N SER A 62 -0.63 -5.50 -6.44
CA SER A 62 -2.07 -5.70 -6.57
C SER A 62 -2.48 -7.14 -6.25
N ALA A 63 -1.77 -8.12 -6.79
CA ALA A 63 -2.02 -9.53 -6.53
C ALA A 63 -1.85 -9.87 -5.04
N LEU A 64 -0.80 -9.35 -4.38
CA LEU A 64 -0.56 -9.54 -2.96
C LEU A 64 -1.67 -8.92 -2.11
N ILE A 65 -2.10 -7.70 -2.42
CA ILE A 65 -3.19 -7.04 -1.70
C ILE A 65 -4.50 -7.83 -1.88
N LEU A 66 -4.83 -8.25 -3.09
CA LEU A 66 -6.05 -9.04 -3.36
C LEU A 66 -6.06 -10.36 -2.62
N TRP A 67 -4.91 -11.00 -2.49
CA TRP A 67 -4.80 -12.32 -1.86
C TRP A 67 -4.74 -12.24 -0.34
N LEU A 68 -3.99 -11.29 0.22
CA LEU A 68 -3.66 -11.23 1.64
C LEU A 68 -4.53 -10.29 2.45
N ALA A 69 -5.08 -9.24 1.84
CA ALA A 69 -5.90 -8.27 2.56
C ALA A 69 -7.40 -8.68 2.61
N PRO A 70 -8.14 -8.32 3.65
CA PRO A 70 -7.67 -7.67 4.87
C PRO A 70 -7.00 -8.66 5.83
N CYS A 71 -6.05 -8.17 6.64
CA CYS A 71 -5.46 -8.96 7.71
C CYS A 71 -6.30 -8.84 8.97
N ASN A 72 -6.57 -9.97 9.62
CA ASN A 72 -7.13 -10.01 10.96
C ASN A 72 -5.98 -10.15 11.96
N ASN A 73 -5.93 -9.30 12.98
CA ASN A 73 -4.94 -9.37 14.04
C ASN A 73 -5.63 -9.21 15.42
N GLU A 74 -4.90 -9.49 16.50
CA GLU A 74 -5.47 -9.43 17.85
C GLU A 74 -5.93 -8.02 18.26
N ALA A 75 -5.34 -6.97 17.67
CA ALA A 75 -5.71 -5.59 17.96
C ALA A 75 -7.04 -5.17 17.29
N ILE A 76 -7.40 -5.82 16.18
CA ILE A 76 -8.63 -5.55 15.43
C ILE A 76 -9.24 -6.90 15.02
N HIS A 77 -10.07 -7.45 15.88
CA HIS A 77 -10.87 -8.64 15.58
C HIS A 77 -12.11 -8.23 14.76
N LEU A 78 -12.06 -8.53 13.48
CA LEU A 78 -13.22 -8.43 12.60
C LEU A 78 -14.00 -9.75 12.65
N SER A 79 -15.31 -9.66 12.81
CA SER A 79 -16.22 -10.79 12.63
C SER A 79 -16.16 -11.31 11.19
N ARG A 80 -16.70 -12.50 10.94
CA ARG A 80 -16.70 -13.09 9.60
C ARG A 80 -17.42 -12.22 8.56
N ASP A 81 -18.50 -11.59 8.95
CA ASP A 81 -19.30 -10.72 8.07
C ASP A 81 -18.58 -9.41 7.80
N GLU A 82 -17.94 -8.82 8.81
CA GLU A 82 -17.10 -7.63 8.68
C GLU A 82 -15.87 -7.88 7.80
N LEU A 83 -15.26 -9.08 7.87
CA LEU A 83 -14.16 -9.46 6.98
C LEU A 83 -14.59 -9.54 5.51
N ILE A 84 -15.80 -10.06 5.24
CA ILE A 84 -16.34 -10.15 3.88
C ILE A 84 -16.60 -8.74 3.34
N GLU A 85 -17.17 -7.86 4.16
CA GLU A 85 -17.45 -6.48 3.78
C GLU A 85 -16.14 -5.69 3.56
N ALA A 86 -15.19 -5.81 4.48
CA ALA A 86 -13.87 -5.19 4.35
C ALA A 86 -13.14 -5.66 3.08
N ARG A 87 -13.24 -6.94 2.73
CA ARG A 87 -12.67 -7.50 1.51
C ARG A 87 -13.28 -6.89 0.25
N LYS A 88 -14.60 -6.72 0.21
CA LYS A 88 -15.28 -6.03 -0.89
C LYS A 88 -14.80 -4.59 -1.04
N GLU A 89 -14.68 -3.87 0.08
CA GLU A 89 -14.17 -2.49 0.05
C GLU A 89 -12.72 -2.42 -0.43
N VAL A 90 -11.86 -3.34 -0.02
CA VAL A 90 -10.46 -3.41 -0.51
C VAL A 90 -10.44 -3.62 -2.03
N HIS A 91 -11.26 -4.54 -2.55
CA HIS A 91 -11.35 -4.76 -4.00
C HIS A 91 -11.80 -3.51 -4.76
N ILE A 92 -12.86 -2.85 -4.29
CA ILE A 92 -13.38 -1.63 -4.93
C ILE A 92 -12.32 -0.52 -4.90
N ARG A 93 -11.67 -0.30 -3.75
CA ARG A 93 -10.59 0.70 -3.61
C ARG A 93 -9.42 0.40 -4.51
N LEU A 94 -9.02 -0.86 -4.61
CA LEU A 94 -7.92 -1.26 -5.48
C LEU A 94 -8.26 -1.06 -6.95
N ILE A 95 -9.47 -1.37 -7.39
CA ILE A 95 -9.92 -1.12 -8.77
C ILE A 95 -9.88 0.38 -9.07
N VAL A 96 -10.44 1.23 -8.21
CA VAL A 96 -10.39 2.69 -8.37
C VAL A 96 -8.95 3.18 -8.42
N TYR A 97 -8.10 2.67 -7.53
CA TYR A 97 -6.69 3.02 -7.48
C TYR A 97 -5.96 2.66 -8.78
N LEU A 98 -6.16 1.44 -9.28
CA LEU A 98 -5.57 0.98 -10.54
C LEU A 98 -6.01 1.83 -11.73
N MET A 99 -7.29 2.21 -11.77
CA MET A 99 -7.78 3.12 -12.83
C MET A 99 -7.06 4.46 -12.79
N VAL A 100 -6.88 5.05 -11.61
CA VAL A 100 -6.15 6.31 -11.44
C VAL A 100 -4.68 6.14 -11.85
N VAL A 101 -4.03 5.07 -11.43
CA VAL A 101 -2.62 4.79 -11.79
C VAL A 101 -2.48 4.63 -13.31
N LEU A 102 -3.36 3.91 -13.97
CA LEU A 102 -3.31 3.72 -15.42
C LEU A 102 -3.50 5.04 -16.19
N ILE A 103 -4.44 5.88 -15.75
CA ILE A 103 -4.64 7.22 -16.33
C ILE A 103 -3.37 8.06 -16.15
N LEU A 104 -2.80 8.10 -14.94
CA LEU A 104 -1.58 8.84 -14.67
C LEU A 104 -0.37 8.27 -15.40
N PHE A 105 -0.33 6.96 -15.62
CA PHE A 105 0.76 6.32 -16.36
C PHE A 105 0.87 6.85 -17.80
N VAL A 106 -0.27 7.17 -18.40
CA VAL A 106 -0.32 7.78 -19.74
C VAL A 106 -0.02 9.28 -19.70
N LEU A 107 -0.59 10.00 -18.72
CA LEU A 107 -0.51 11.47 -18.64
C LEU A 107 0.78 11.97 -17.98
N THR A 108 1.14 11.37 -16.87
CA THR A 108 2.27 11.81 -16.01
C THR A 108 2.93 10.60 -15.35
N PRO A 109 3.86 9.90 -16.05
CA PRO A 109 4.49 8.68 -15.53
C PRO A 109 5.18 8.85 -14.17
N ALA A 110 5.72 10.03 -13.87
CA ALA A 110 6.35 10.33 -12.59
C ALA A 110 5.36 10.24 -11.41
N LEU A 111 4.13 10.71 -11.59
CA LEU A 111 3.07 10.62 -10.58
C LEU A 111 2.53 9.19 -10.48
N ALA A 112 2.42 8.49 -11.59
CA ALA A 112 2.05 7.08 -11.60
C ALA A 112 3.06 6.24 -10.81
N ASN A 113 4.36 6.43 -10.99
CA ASN A 113 5.40 5.75 -10.24
C ASN A 113 5.28 6.02 -8.72
N THR A 114 4.92 7.23 -8.32
CA THR A 114 4.69 7.57 -6.91
C THR A 114 3.55 6.72 -6.32
N LEU A 115 2.45 6.55 -7.02
CA LEU A 115 1.34 5.72 -6.58
C LEU A 115 1.69 4.23 -6.61
N ILE A 116 2.44 3.75 -7.59
CA ILE A 116 2.91 2.36 -7.66
C ILE A 116 3.80 2.03 -6.46
N VAL A 117 4.69 2.93 -6.07
CA VAL A 117 5.52 2.76 -4.86
C VAL A 117 4.66 2.75 -3.60
N ALA A 118 3.65 3.61 -3.50
CA ALA A 118 2.70 3.61 -2.37
C ALA A 118 1.97 2.27 -2.26
N GLU A 119 1.48 1.74 -3.36
CA GLU A 119 0.79 0.44 -3.39
C GLU A 119 1.73 -0.71 -3.00
N THR A 120 2.96 -0.70 -3.52
CA THR A 120 4.00 -1.69 -3.17
C THR A 120 4.32 -1.65 -1.68
N ALA A 121 4.42 -0.45 -1.09
CA ALA A 121 4.63 -0.30 0.34
C ALA A 121 3.45 -0.88 1.15
N VAL A 122 2.21 -0.63 0.75
CA VAL A 122 1.03 -1.22 1.40
C VAL A 122 1.04 -2.74 1.28
N ALA A 123 1.37 -3.29 0.10
CA ALA A 123 1.48 -4.73 -0.10
C ALA A 123 2.53 -5.37 0.84
N LEU A 124 3.70 -4.74 0.98
CA LEU A 124 4.74 -5.19 1.91
C LEU A 124 4.26 -5.14 3.37
N LEU A 125 3.56 -4.08 3.77
CA LEU A 125 2.99 -3.96 5.12
C LEU A 125 1.95 -5.06 5.40
N VAL A 126 1.15 -5.41 4.42
CA VAL A 126 0.18 -6.52 4.53
C VAL A 126 0.89 -7.86 4.66
N VAL A 127 1.94 -8.10 3.87
CA VAL A 127 2.77 -9.31 3.98
C VAL A 127 3.42 -9.41 5.36
N LEU A 128 4.04 -8.33 5.85
CA LEU A 128 4.67 -8.30 7.18
C LEU A 128 3.65 -8.56 8.29
N ALA A 129 2.46 -7.98 8.19
CA ALA A 129 1.38 -8.24 9.15
C ALA A 129 0.94 -9.72 9.15
N ARG A 130 0.90 -10.36 7.99
CA ARG A 130 0.61 -11.81 7.87
C ARG A 130 1.72 -12.69 8.42
N LEU A 131 2.97 -12.24 8.38
CA LEU A 131 4.12 -12.94 8.97
C LEU A 131 4.23 -12.74 10.49
N GLY A 132 3.31 -12.03 11.10
CA GLY A 132 3.28 -11.79 12.55
C GLY A 132 4.27 -10.71 13.00
N VAL A 133 4.73 -9.84 12.11
CA VAL A 133 5.55 -8.69 12.49
C VAL A 133 4.64 -7.57 13.01
N GLY A 134 4.96 -7.03 14.18
CA GLY A 134 4.19 -5.98 14.83
C GLY A 134 3.35 -6.49 16.00
N ILE A 135 2.26 -5.79 16.32
CA ILE A 135 1.31 -6.23 17.34
C ILE A 135 0.53 -7.43 16.78
N GLN A 136 0.67 -8.52 17.44
CA GLN A 136 -0.18 -9.68 17.28
C GLN A 136 -1.42 -9.54 18.16
#